data_354f149e371cfb0989b6ccc9ef31b891
#
_entry.id   354f149e371cfb0989b6ccc9ef31b891
#
_cell.length_a   1.000
_cell.length_b   1.000
_cell.length_c   1.000
_cell.angle_alpha   90.00
_cell.angle_beta   90.00
_cell.angle_gamma   90.00
#
_symmetry.space_group_name_H-M   'P 1'
#
loop_
_entity.id
_entity.type
_entity.pdbx_description
1 polymer ?
#
loop_
_entity_poly.entity_id
_entity_poly.type
_entity_poly.pdbx_seq_one_letter_code
_entity_poly.pdbx_strand_id
1 'polypeptide(L)'
;MDIEEIIKSTLPLSIEKKTILNIIYTKNIISDKFNELLKPFEISEEQYNVLRILRGQKGIPCNMFTIQERMLAKTSNTTRLVDKLLLKEFVNRAICPENRRKMEISITQKGLNILS
;
A
#
# COMPACT_ATOMS: atom_id res chain seq x y z
N MET A 1 -6.03 -5.64 -28.61
CA MET A 1 -4.91 -6.57 -28.46
C MET A 1 -5.18 -7.50 -27.30
N ASP A 2 -5.22 -8.80 -27.52
CA ASP A 2 -5.46 -9.76 -26.45
C ASP A 2 -4.16 -10.13 -25.71
N ILE A 3 -4.29 -10.84 -24.59
CA ILE A 3 -3.13 -11.16 -23.76
C ILE A 3 -2.13 -12.05 -24.48
N GLU A 4 -2.60 -12.94 -25.36
CA GLU A 4 -1.72 -13.82 -26.11
C GLU A 4 -0.80 -13.04 -27.06
N GLU A 5 -1.33 -11.99 -27.70
CA GLU A 5 -0.53 -11.10 -28.55
C GLU A 5 0.47 -10.30 -27.73
N ILE A 6 0.06 -9.82 -26.55
CA ILE A 6 0.91 -9.02 -25.67
C ILE A 6 2.13 -9.83 -25.21
N ILE A 7 1.91 -11.07 -24.78
CA ILE A 7 2.99 -11.94 -24.30
C ILE A 7 3.67 -12.73 -25.42
N LYS A 8 3.23 -12.54 -26.67
CA LYS A 8 3.75 -13.20 -27.87
C LYS A 8 3.66 -14.72 -27.78
N SER A 9 2.56 -15.23 -27.23
CA SER A 9 2.31 -16.67 -27.16
C SER A 9 1.92 -17.19 -28.55
N THR A 10 2.55 -18.29 -28.97
CA THR A 10 2.21 -18.98 -30.22
C THR A 10 1.14 -20.05 -30.03
N LEU A 11 0.86 -20.42 -28.77
CA LEU A 11 -0.13 -21.42 -28.43
C LEU A 11 -1.34 -20.77 -27.77
N PRO A 12 -2.56 -21.25 -28.10
CA PRO A 12 -3.75 -20.75 -27.43
C PRO A 12 -3.70 -21.03 -25.92
N LEU A 13 -4.17 -20.09 -25.12
CA LEU A 13 -4.25 -20.26 -23.68
C LEU A 13 -5.66 -20.68 -23.28
N SER A 14 -5.77 -21.49 -22.23
CA SER A 14 -7.05 -21.78 -21.62
C SER A 14 -7.67 -20.50 -21.06
N ILE A 15 -9.00 -20.51 -20.84
CA ILE A 15 -9.67 -19.32 -20.30
C ILE A 15 -9.18 -19.01 -18.89
N GLU A 16 -8.84 -20.01 -18.11
CA GLU A 16 -8.29 -19.80 -16.76
C GLU A 16 -6.93 -19.11 -16.82
N LYS A 17 -6.05 -19.56 -17.71
CA LYS A 17 -4.72 -18.95 -17.87
C LYS A 17 -4.84 -17.54 -18.44
N LYS A 18 -5.72 -17.31 -19.41
CA LYS A 18 -5.98 -15.97 -19.95
C LYS A 18 -6.44 -15.03 -18.86
N THR A 19 -7.36 -15.47 -18.01
CA THR A 19 -7.92 -14.66 -16.94
C THR A 19 -6.82 -14.22 -15.97
N ILE A 20 -5.98 -15.17 -15.53
CA ILE A 20 -4.88 -14.89 -14.61
C ILE A 20 -3.91 -13.90 -15.23
N LEU A 21 -3.47 -14.14 -16.46
CA LEU A 21 -2.51 -13.27 -17.13
C LEU A 21 -3.08 -11.87 -17.40
N ASN A 22 -4.36 -11.78 -17.75
CA ASN A 22 -5.02 -10.50 -17.95
C ASN A 22 -5.09 -9.69 -16.65
N ILE A 23 -5.38 -10.35 -15.52
CA ILE A 23 -5.41 -9.70 -14.22
C ILE A 23 -4.03 -9.17 -13.85
N ILE A 24 -2.99 -9.99 -14.02
CA ILE A 24 -1.61 -9.59 -13.70
C ILE A 24 -1.18 -8.42 -14.59
N TYR A 25 -1.45 -8.49 -15.88
CA TYR A 25 -1.08 -7.43 -16.82
C TYR A 25 -1.78 -6.12 -16.49
N THR A 26 -3.09 -6.20 -16.24
CA THR A 26 -3.89 -5.01 -15.86
C THR A 26 -3.40 -4.41 -14.55
N LYS A 27 -3.12 -5.25 -13.57
CA LYS A 27 -2.58 -4.82 -12.29
C LYS A 27 -1.26 -4.07 -12.47
N ASN A 28 -0.38 -4.58 -13.32
CA ASN A 28 0.92 -3.93 -13.57
C ASN A 28 0.76 -2.57 -14.22
N ILE A 29 -0.17 -2.42 -15.17
CA ILE A 29 -0.46 -1.13 -15.80
C ILE A 29 -0.97 -0.13 -14.75
N ILE A 30 -1.89 -0.56 -13.90
CA ILE A 30 -2.44 0.27 -12.85
C ILE A 30 -1.35 0.67 -11.84
N SER A 31 -0.51 -0.28 -11.44
CA SER A 31 0.60 -0.02 -10.52
C SER A 31 1.59 0.98 -11.09
N ASP A 32 1.94 0.87 -12.37
CA ASP A 32 2.86 1.81 -13.00
C ASP A 32 2.31 3.24 -12.96
N LYS A 33 1.04 3.41 -13.29
CA LYS A 33 0.39 4.73 -13.24
C LYS A 33 0.28 5.25 -11.82
N PHE A 34 -0.04 4.38 -10.87
CA PHE A 34 -0.13 4.73 -9.47
C PHE A 34 1.22 5.21 -8.93
N ASN A 35 2.29 4.50 -9.29
CA ASN A 35 3.64 4.86 -8.88
C ASN A 35 4.06 6.21 -9.46
N GLU A 36 3.65 6.54 -10.68
CA GLU A 36 3.90 7.87 -11.25
C GLU A 36 3.23 8.97 -10.41
N LEU A 37 2.00 8.73 -9.95
CA LEU A 37 1.29 9.69 -9.10
C LEU A 37 1.93 9.84 -7.73
N LEU A 38 2.52 8.78 -7.19
CA LEU A 38 3.15 8.80 -5.88
C LEU A 38 4.59 9.30 -5.90
N LYS A 39 5.21 9.34 -7.07
CA LYS A 39 6.62 9.71 -7.21
C LYS A 39 6.98 11.05 -6.57
N PRO A 40 6.17 12.13 -6.70
CA PRO A 40 6.50 13.40 -6.05
C PRO A 40 6.60 13.30 -4.52
N PHE A 41 5.92 12.34 -3.91
CA PHE A 41 5.93 12.14 -2.46
C PHE A 41 7.00 11.13 -2.02
N GLU A 42 7.62 10.45 -2.98
CA GLU A 42 8.64 9.42 -2.74
C GLU A 42 8.15 8.30 -1.84
N ILE A 43 6.90 7.87 -2.04
CA ILE A 43 6.33 6.72 -1.33
C ILE A 43 5.88 5.66 -2.31
N SER A 44 5.79 4.42 -1.81
CA SER A 44 5.32 3.26 -2.57
C SER A 44 3.81 3.09 -2.44
N GLU A 45 3.24 2.20 -3.27
CA GLU A 45 1.84 1.80 -3.14
C GLU A 45 1.56 1.24 -1.75
N GLU A 46 2.48 0.47 -1.20
CA GLU A 46 2.32 -0.13 0.11
C GLU A 46 2.30 0.93 1.21
N GLN A 47 3.14 1.94 1.10
CA GLN A 47 3.13 3.08 2.04
C GLN A 47 1.84 3.89 1.89
N TYR A 48 1.36 4.10 0.68
CA TYR A 48 0.07 4.74 0.45
C TYR A 48 -1.05 3.93 1.13
N ASN A 49 -0.99 2.60 1.04
CA ASN A 49 -1.97 1.74 1.68
C ASN A 49 -1.97 1.91 3.20
N VAL A 50 -0.79 2.07 3.82
CA VAL A 50 -0.69 2.39 5.26
C VAL A 50 -1.42 3.69 5.56
N LEU A 51 -1.17 4.74 4.79
CA LEU A 51 -1.83 6.02 4.99
C LEU A 51 -3.35 5.92 4.86
N ARG A 52 -3.82 5.16 3.87
CA ARG A 52 -5.25 4.94 3.68
C ARG A 52 -5.88 4.23 4.88
N ILE A 53 -5.20 3.24 5.42
CA ILE A 53 -5.66 2.52 6.61
C ILE A 53 -5.78 3.48 7.79
N LEU A 54 -4.76 4.30 8.00
CA LEU A 54 -4.75 5.26 9.11
C LEU A 54 -5.84 6.32 8.96
N ARG A 55 -6.09 6.79 7.73
CA ARG A 55 -7.19 7.72 7.49
C ARG A 55 -8.53 7.10 7.86
N GLY A 56 -8.69 5.82 7.57
CA GLY A 56 -9.91 5.08 7.90
C GLY A 56 -10.19 4.98 9.40
N GLN A 57 -9.18 5.21 10.23
CA GLN A 57 -9.33 5.22 11.69
C GLN A 57 -9.92 6.54 12.23
N LYS A 58 -10.13 7.53 11.36
CA LYS A 58 -10.78 8.80 11.71
C LYS A 58 -10.10 9.53 12.88
N GLY A 59 -8.78 9.54 12.88
CA GLY A 59 -7.99 10.21 13.91
C GLY A 59 -7.68 9.35 15.12
N ILE A 60 -8.23 8.14 15.21
CA ILE A 60 -7.91 7.22 16.30
C ILE A 60 -6.60 6.50 15.96
N PRO A 61 -5.57 6.60 16.82
CA PRO A 61 -4.32 5.89 16.55
C PRO A 61 -4.53 4.37 16.55
N CYS A 62 -3.75 3.67 15.76
CA CYS A 62 -3.77 2.21 15.75
C CYS A 62 -2.37 1.63 15.90
N ASN A 63 -2.31 0.38 16.36
CA ASN A 63 -1.03 -0.29 16.55
C ASN A 63 -0.56 -0.94 15.24
N MET A 64 0.70 -1.39 15.25
CA MET A 64 1.33 -2.00 14.07
C MET A 64 0.60 -3.27 13.61
N PHE A 65 0.09 -4.06 14.57
CA PHE A 65 -0.64 -5.29 14.24
C PHE A 65 -1.91 -4.98 13.43
N THR A 66 -2.65 -3.95 13.82
CA THR A 66 -3.87 -3.55 13.11
C THR A 66 -3.55 -3.11 11.68
N ILE A 67 -2.48 -2.35 11.51
CA ILE A 67 -2.04 -1.93 10.18
C ILE A 67 -1.70 -3.15 9.33
N GLN A 68 -0.87 -4.06 9.87
CA GLN A 68 -0.46 -5.28 9.17
C GLN A 68 -1.66 -6.13 8.75
N GLU A 69 -2.62 -6.25 9.64
CA GLU A 69 -3.83 -7.05 9.39
C GLU A 69 -4.65 -6.51 8.21
N ARG A 70 -4.64 -5.19 8.04
CA ARG A 70 -5.45 -4.52 7.01
C ARG A 70 -4.70 -4.24 5.71
N MET A 71 -3.41 -4.57 5.64
CA MET A 71 -2.65 -4.42 4.41
C MET A 71 -3.17 -5.34 3.31
N LEU A 72 -3.23 -4.82 2.09
CA LEU A 72 -3.59 -5.63 0.92
C LEU A 72 -2.50 -6.65 0.63
N ALA A 73 -1.24 -6.26 0.72
CA ALA A 73 -0.11 -7.17 0.57
C ALA A 73 0.29 -7.69 1.95
N LYS A 74 -0.17 -8.89 2.31
CA LYS A 74 0.01 -9.47 3.65
C LYS A 74 1.47 -9.78 3.97
N THR A 75 2.32 -9.91 2.96
CA THR A 75 3.76 -10.17 3.14
C THR A 75 4.58 -8.90 3.32
N SER A 76 3.97 -7.74 3.30
CA SER A 76 4.65 -6.46 3.45
C SER A 76 5.32 -6.36 4.81
N ASN A 77 6.52 -5.76 4.85
CA ASN A 77 7.18 -5.41 6.10
C ASN A 77 6.62 -4.09 6.61
N THR A 78 5.55 -4.17 7.37
CA THR A 78 4.79 -2.99 7.84
C THR A 78 5.64 -2.08 8.71
N THR A 79 6.46 -2.64 9.60
CA THR A 79 7.35 -1.84 10.45
C THR A 79 8.27 -0.95 9.63
N ARG A 80 8.89 -1.51 8.59
CA ARG A 80 9.78 -0.76 7.70
C ARG A 80 9.03 0.34 6.94
N LEU A 81 7.82 0.03 6.46
CA LEU A 81 7.00 1.00 5.75
C LEU A 81 6.66 2.20 6.65
N VAL A 82 6.26 1.92 7.88
CA VAL A 82 5.92 2.95 8.86
C VAL A 82 7.16 3.77 9.26
N ASP A 83 8.30 3.11 9.46
CA ASP A 83 9.53 3.81 9.80
C ASP A 83 9.92 4.85 8.74
N LYS A 84 9.78 4.50 7.47
CA LYS A 84 10.04 5.43 6.37
C LYS A 84 9.04 6.57 6.33
N LEU A 85 7.77 6.29 6.63
CA LEU A 85 6.73 7.32 6.69
C LEU A 85 6.96 8.30 7.85
N LEU A 86 7.49 7.79 8.97
CA LEU A 86 7.90 8.63 10.10
C LEU A 86 8.99 9.62 9.72
N LEU A 87 10.00 9.16 8.99
CA LEU A 87 11.09 10.02 8.53
C LEU A 87 10.58 11.14 7.64
N LYS A 88 9.53 10.91 6.88
CA LYS A 88 8.93 11.90 6.01
C LYS A 88 7.84 12.74 6.69
N GLU A 89 7.57 12.47 7.95
CA GLU A 89 6.57 13.18 8.76
C GLU A 89 5.13 13.01 8.24
N PHE A 90 4.86 11.91 7.55
CA PHE A 90 3.51 11.57 7.10
C PHE A 90 2.69 10.87 8.18
N VAL A 91 3.37 10.30 9.16
CA VAL A 91 2.73 9.66 10.31
C VAL A 91 3.46 10.06 11.59
N ASN A 92 2.77 9.92 12.72
CA ASN A 92 3.34 10.07 14.05
C ASN A 92 3.31 8.73 14.75
N ARG A 93 4.23 8.56 15.71
CA ARG A 93 4.30 7.37 16.54
C ARG A 93 4.39 7.80 17.99
N ALA A 94 3.59 7.17 18.85
CA ALA A 94 3.60 7.43 20.27
C ALA A 94 3.54 6.11 21.02
N ILE A 95 4.08 6.10 22.25
CA ILE A 95 3.97 4.95 23.12
C ILE A 95 2.56 4.91 23.69
N CYS A 96 1.93 3.72 23.67
CA CYS A 96 0.60 3.55 24.24
C CYS A 96 0.67 3.79 25.76
N PRO A 97 -0.14 4.71 26.32
CA PRO A 97 -0.13 5.00 27.76
C PRO A 97 -0.42 3.78 28.64
N GLU A 98 -1.26 2.88 28.15
CA GLU A 98 -1.69 1.69 28.88
C GLU A 98 -0.69 0.52 28.77
N ASN A 99 0.11 0.50 27.72
CA ASN A 99 1.07 -0.57 27.48
C ASN A 99 2.28 -0.03 26.73
N ARG A 100 3.38 0.16 27.46
CA ARG A 100 4.63 0.72 26.90
C ARG A 100 5.28 -0.13 25.83
N ARG A 101 4.87 -1.39 25.68
CA ARG A 101 5.36 -2.27 24.62
C ARG A 101 4.65 -2.06 23.29
N LYS A 102 3.52 -1.36 23.33
CA LYS A 102 2.73 -1.08 22.11
C LYS A 102 2.99 0.35 21.66
N MET A 103 3.14 0.49 20.36
CA MET A 103 3.25 1.79 19.71
C MET A 103 1.96 2.10 18.99
N GLU A 104 1.51 3.33 19.10
CA GLU A 104 0.33 3.83 18.40
C GLU A 104 0.77 4.72 17.25
N ILE A 105 0.20 4.47 16.09
CA ILE A 105 0.51 5.18 14.85
C ILE A 105 -0.70 5.99 14.43
N SER A 106 -0.48 7.24 14.05
CA SER A 106 -1.53 8.12 13.55
C SER A 106 -1.04 8.87 12.32
N ILE A 107 -1.98 9.31 11.46
CA ILE A 107 -1.63 10.06 10.27
C ILE A 107 -1.53 11.54 10.59
N THR A 108 -0.56 12.23 9.98
CA THR A 108 -0.41 13.68 10.11
C THR A 108 -1.26 14.39 9.05
N GLN A 109 -1.39 15.72 9.20
CA GLN A 109 -2.04 16.53 8.17
C GLN A 109 -1.28 16.42 6.83
N LYS A 110 0.05 16.37 6.91
CA LYS A 110 0.90 16.19 5.73
C LYS A 110 0.59 14.85 5.03
N GLY A 111 0.40 13.78 5.82
CA GLY A 111 -0.01 12.49 5.29
C GLY A 111 -1.40 12.51 4.68
N LEU A 112 -2.34 13.18 5.32
CA LEU A 112 -3.70 13.32 4.79
C LEU A 112 -3.72 14.06 3.46
N ASN A 113 -2.85 15.03 3.28
CA ASN A 113 -2.77 15.81 2.04
C ASN A 113 -2.38 14.94 0.84
N ILE A 114 -1.61 13.87 1.07
CA ILE A 114 -1.26 12.93 -0.01
C ILE A 114 -2.50 12.20 -0.52
N LEU A 115 -3.45 11.91 0.36
CA LEU A 115 -4.65 11.14 0.05
C LEU A 115 -5.76 11.96 -0.63
N SER A 116 -5.64 13.27 -0.63
CA SER A 116 -6.65 14.14 -1.24
C SER A 116 -6.49 14.33 -2.74
#